data_23d478064380b6f7698a8a8e775fefa2
#
_entry.id   23d478064380b6f7698a8a8e775fefa2
#
_cell.length_a   1.000
_cell.length_b   1.000
_cell.length_c   1.000
_cell.angle_alpha   90.00
_cell.angle_beta   90.00
_cell.angle_gamma   90.00
#
_symmetry.space_group_name_H-M   'P 1'
#
loop_
_entity.id
_entity.type
_entity.pdbx_description
1 polymer ?
#
loop_
_entity_poly.entity_id
_entity_poly.type
_entity_poly.pdbx_seq_one_letter_code
_entity_poly.pdbx_strand_id
1 'polypeptide(L)'
;MGKVNYAAIDIGSNAVRLLIKSIDREAVQEKKIKKVMMLRVPLRLGFDVFSIGELSEKKADKLRRLMKAFRQLMKIYDVDDYRACATSAMRDARNGRTIIKKIEKDTGIRIEIIDGQEEARMIYNNHIECMEDRLGNYMYVDVGGGSTEIRSEEHTSELQS
;
A
#
# COMPACT_ATOMS: atom_id res chain seq x y z
N MET A 1 -20.63 -10.29 18.01
CA MET A 1 -19.87 -9.12 17.47
C MET A 1 -18.77 -9.62 16.54
N GLY A 2 -19.09 -9.87 15.25
CA GLY A 2 -18.21 -10.60 14.34
C GLY A 2 -17.45 -9.78 13.31
N LYS A 3 -17.71 -8.47 13.14
CA LYS A 3 -17.10 -7.67 12.07
C LYS A 3 -16.01 -6.76 12.59
N VAL A 4 -14.86 -6.78 11.89
CA VAL A 4 -13.69 -5.92 12.16
C VAL A 4 -13.31 -5.22 10.86
N ASN A 5 -13.06 -3.92 10.89
CA ASN A 5 -12.70 -3.14 9.73
C ASN A 5 -11.21 -2.79 9.74
N TYR A 6 -10.53 -3.10 8.66
CA TYR A 6 -9.11 -2.80 8.47
C TYR A 6 -8.93 -1.83 7.31
N ALA A 7 -7.94 -0.94 7.44
CA ALA A 7 -7.55 -0.05 6.35
C ALA A 7 -6.10 -0.29 5.92
N ALA A 8 -5.86 -0.11 4.63
CA ALA A 8 -4.53 -0.03 4.05
C ALA A 8 -4.38 1.31 3.31
N ILE A 9 -3.30 2.04 3.61
CA ILE A 9 -2.92 3.26 2.90
C ILE A 9 -1.63 2.98 2.14
N ASP A 10 -1.66 3.21 0.83
CA ASP A 10 -0.52 3.08 -0.07
C ASP A 10 -0.17 4.45 -0.63
N ILE A 11 1.03 4.95 -0.31
CA ILE A 11 1.56 6.23 -0.79
C ILE A 11 2.57 5.95 -1.90
N GLY A 12 2.06 5.74 -3.11
CA GLY A 12 2.86 5.46 -4.28
C GLY A 12 3.33 6.73 -5.02
N SER A 13 4.22 6.55 -5.99
CA SER A 13 4.79 7.64 -6.81
C SER A 13 3.74 8.34 -7.68
N ASN A 14 2.74 7.62 -8.19
CA ASN A 14 1.71 8.17 -9.06
C ASN A 14 0.43 8.55 -8.28
N ALA A 15 -0.04 7.66 -7.42
CA ALA A 15 -1.28 7.85 -6.69
C ALA A 15 -1.14 7.40 -5.23
N VAL A 16 -1.97 7.99 -4.40
CA VAL A 16 -2.18 7.57 -3.01
C VAL A 16 -3.53 6.87 -2.93
N ARG A 17 -3.55 5.70 -2.25
CA ARG A 17 -4.74 4.86 -2.16
C ARG A 17 -5.13 4.65 -0.70
N LEU A 18 -6.43 4.55 -0.46
CA LEU A 18 -7.02 4.07 0.79
C LEU A 18 -7.95 2.91 0.45
N LEU A 19 -7.71 1.76 1.04
CA LEU A 19 -8.56 0.58 0.95
C LEU A 19 -9.10 0.27 2.33
N ILE A 20 -10.44 0.11 2.47
CA ILE A 20 -11.08 -0.38 3.70
C ILE A 20 -11.75 -1.70 3.39
N LYS A 21 -11.42 -2.73 4.18
CA LYS A 21 -12.04 -4.05 4.13
C LYS A 21 -12.68 -4.37 5.48
N SER A 22 -13.85 -5.01 5.43
CA SER A 22 -14.50 -5.60 6.60
C SER A 22 -14.29 -7.10 6.61
N ILE A 23 -13.92 -7.65 7.75
CA ILE A 23 -13.76 -9.07 7.97
C ILE A 23 -14.86 -9.52 8.92
N ASP A 24 -15.70 -10.44 8.46
CA ASP A 24 -16.71 -11.09 9.29
C ASP A 24 -16.12 -12.40 9.82
N ARG A 25 -15.84 -12.44 11.14
CA ARG A 25 -15.20 -13.60 11.78
C ARG A 25 -16.13 -14.82 11.89
N GLU A 26 -17.44 -14.62 11.75
CA GLU A 26 -18.47 -15.66 11.86
C GLU A 26 -18.92 -16.18 10.49
N ALA A 27 -18.53 -15.51 9.39
CA ALA A 27 -18.92 -15.91 8.04
C ALA A 27 -18.08 -17.08 7.50
N VAL A 28 -18.70 -17.87 6.61
CA VAL A 28 -18.01 -18.92 5.82
C VAL A 28 -16.94 -18.26 4.92
N GLN A 29 -15.86 -18.98 4.64
CA GLN A 29 -14.62 -18.44 4.03
C GLN A 29 -14.83 -17.53 2.82
N GLU A 30 -15.72 -17.86 1.89
CA GLU A 30 -15.98 -17.08 0.67
C GLU A 30 -16.60 -15.69 0.93
N LYS A 31 -17.26 -15.49 2.07
CA LYS A 31 -17.92 -14.23 2.46
C LYS A 31 -17.21 -13.48 3.59
N LYS A 32 -16.07 -14.01 4.03
CA LYS A 32 -15.37 -13.53 5.21
C LYS A 32 -14.79 -12.13 5.03
N ILE A 33 -14.31 -11.79 3.83
CA ILE A 33 -13.68 -10.50 3.54
C ILE A 33 -14.49 -9.73 2.51
N LYS A 34 -14.92 -8.53 2.88
CA LYS A 34 -15.67 -7.63 2.00
C LYS A 34 -14.93 -6.32 1.82
N LYS A 35 -14.76 -5.88 0.58
CA LYS A 35 -14.29 -4.53 0.28
C LYS A 35 -15.41 -3.54 0.59
N VAL A 36 -15.14 -2.60 1.51
CA VAL A 36 -16.08 -1.56 1.94
C VAL A 36 -15.90 -0.32 1.08
N MET A 37 -14.64 0.13 0.93
CA MET A 37 -14.30 1.32 0.16
C MET A 37 -12.91 1.20 -0.44
N MET A 38 -12.74 1.79 -1.64
CA MET A 38 -11.44 2.03 -2.23
C MET A 38 -11.40 3.43 -2.83
N LEU A 39 -10.44 4.23 -2.42
CA LEU A 39 -10.20 5.58 -2.93
C LEU A 39 -8.79 5.67 -3.51
N ARG A 40 -8.67 6.26 -4.70
CA ARG A 40 -7.40 6.50 -5.39
C ARG A 40 -7.30 7.97 -5.77
N VAL A 41 -6.26 8.65 -5.29
CA VAL A 41 -6.02 10.08 -5.54
C VAL A 41 -4.67 10.26 -6.25
N PRO A 42 -4.66 10.75 -7.51
CA PRO A 42 -3.43 10.89 -8.30
C PRO A 42 -2.67 12.16 -7.90
N LEU A 43 -1.81 12.09 -6.89
CA LEU A 43 -0.95 13.22 -6.47
C LEU A 43 0.31 13.35 -7.31
N ARG A 44 0.74 12.27 -8.00
CA ARG A 44 1.94 12.23 -8.85
C ARG A 44 3.19 12.73 -8.11
N LEU A 45 3.44 12.18 -6.92
CA LEU A 45 4.56 12.57 -6.05
C LEU A 45 5.91 12.33 -6.76
N GLY A 46 6.01 11.23 -7.50
CA GLY A 46 7.22 10.87 -8.25
C GLY A 46 7.65 11.91 -9.27
N PHE A 47 6.73 12.69 -9.82
CA PHE A 47 7.09 13.74 -10.78
C PHE A 47 8.08 14.76 -10.19
N ASP A 48 7.84 15.22 -8.95
CA ASP A 48 8.75 16.15 -8.28
C ASP A 48 10.06 15.42 -7.90
N VAL A 49 9.94 14.27 -7.24
CA VAL A 49 11.07 13.55 -6.67
C VAL A 49 12.07 13.13 -7.75
N PHE A 50 11.61 12.59 -8.86
CA PHE A 50 12.48 12.14 -9.95
C PHE A 50 13.01 13.29 -10.81
N SER A 51 12.40 14.48 -10.75
CA SER A 51 12.88 15.68 -11.46
C SER A 51 13.85 16.52 -10.63
N ILE A 52 13.53 16.76 -9.34
CA ILE A 52 14.28 17.68 -8.49
C ILE A 52 14.84 17.03 -7.21
N GLY A 53 14.60 15.74 -6.99
CA GLY A 53 15.13 14.97 -5.85
C GLY A 53 14.38 15.19 -4.52
N GLU A 54 13.27 15.91 -4.52
CA GLU A 54 12.48 16.18 -3.31
C GLU A 54 11.02 16.49 -3.64
N LEU A 55 10.13 16.36 -2.67
CA LEU A 55 8.75 16.83 -2.81
C LEU A 55 8.67 18.33 -2.67
N SER A 56 7.96 19.00 -3.60
CA SER A 56 7.61 20.40 -3.46
C SER A 56 6.68 20.63 -2.25
N GLU A 57 6.75 21.80 -1.65
CA GLU A 57 5.87 22.16 -0.53
C GLU A 57 4.38 22.05 -0.90
N LYS A 58 4.03 22.38 -2.13
CA LYS A 58 2.66 22.24 -2.64
C LYS A 58 2.18 20.80 -2.62
N LYS A 59 3.01 19.83 -3.03
CA LYS A 59 2.64 18.42 -3.00
C LYS A 59 2.67 17.85 -1.60
N ALA A 60 3.62 18.27 -0.78
CA ALA A 60 3.67 17.90 0.63
C ALA A 60 2.41 18.36 1.37
N ASP A 61 1.92 19.59 1.14
CA ASP A 61 0.67 20.08 1.73
C ASP A 61 -0.56 19.29 1.22
N LYS A 62 -0.62 18.99 -0.09
CA LYS A 62 -1.69 18.14 -0.63
C LYS A 62 -1.70 16.75 0.01
N LEU A 63 -0.55 16.12 0.17
CA LEU A 63 -0.42 14.81 0.82
C LEU A 63 -0.89 14.90 2.28
N ARG A 64 -0.48 15.93 3.02
CA ARG A 64 -0.90 16.16 4.40
C ARG A 64 -2.41 16.32 4.52
N ARG A 65 -3.04 17.11 3.65
CA ARG A 65 -4.52 17.29 3.60
C ARG A 65 -5.22 15.97 3.27
N LEU A 66 -4.67 15.20 2.34
CA LEU A 66 -5.23 13.90 1.98
C LEU A 66 -5.17 12.92 3.15
N MET A 67 -4.07 12.89 3.91
CA MET A 67 -3.97 12.06 5.12
C MET A 67 -4.98 12.48 6.19
N LYS A 68 -5.25 13.78 6.36
CA LYS A 68 -6.35 14.26 7.22
C LYS A 68 -7.71 13.73 6.77
N ALA A 69 -7.98 13.78 5.46
CA ALA A 69 -9.22 13.23 4.91
C ALA A 69 -9.33 11.71 5.13
N PHE A 70 -8.24 10.96 4.91
CA PHE A 70 -8.20 9.52 5.17
C PHE A 70 -8.43 9.20 6.65
N ARG A 71 -7.87 10.00 7.56
CA ARG A 71 -8.14 9.84 9.00
C ARG A 71 -9.62 9.98 9.33
N GLN A 72 -10.33 10.93 8.70
CA GLN A 72 -11.77 11.09 8.89
C GLN A 72 -12.55 9.93 8.28
N LEU A 73 -12.18 9.49 7.09
CA LEU A 73 -12.83 8.32 6.46
C LEU A 73 -12.66 7.07 7.31
N MET A 74 -11.47 6.81 7.84
CA MET A 74 -11.25 5.67 8.74
C MET A 74 -12.14 5.74 9.99
N LYS A 75 -12.37 6.94 10.53
CA LYS A 75 -13.31 7.13 11.66
C LYS A 75 -14.76 6.88 11.25
N ILE A 76 -15.20 7.38 10.08
CA ILE A 76 -16.56 7.21 9.57
C ILE A 76 -16.89 5.72 9.37
N TYR A 77 -15.90 4.94 8.96
CA TYR A 77 -16.07 3.50 8.72
C TYR A 77 -15.64 2.62 9.89
N ASP A 78 -15.48 3.20 11.08
CA ASP A 78 -15.13 2.48 12.32
C ASP A 78 -13.96 1.51 12.10
N VAL A 79 -12.86 2.01 11.51
CA VAL A 79 -11.66 1.22 11.24
C VAL A 79 -10.96 0.91 12.56
N ASP A 80 -10.82 -0.37 12.87
CA ASP A 80 -10.20 -0.87 14.10
C ASP A 80 -8.68 -0.76 14.08
N ASP A 81 -8.08 -1.06 12.91
CA ASP A 81 -6.63 -1.00 12.73
C ASP A 81 -6.27 -0.71 11.26
N TYR A 82 -5.07 -0.17 11.05
CA TYR A 82 -4.62 0.19 9.71
C TYR A 82 -3.11 0.00 9.55
N ARG A 83 -2.68 -0.17 8.31
CA ARG A 83 -1.27 -0.04 7.91
C ARG A 83 -1.14 1.02 6.81
N ALA A 84 -0.15 1.90 6.93
CA ALA A 84 0.16 2.93 5.93
C ALA A 84 1.62 2.79 5.49
N CYS A 85 1.82 2.52 4.20
CA CYS A 85 3.13 2.35 3.60
C CYS A 85 3.39 3.43 2.55
N ALA A 86 4.64 3.90 2.50
CA ALA A 86 5.13 4.81 1.47
C ALA A 86 6.29 4.13 0.72
N THR A 87 6.26 4.23 -0.60
CA THR A 87 7.19 3.52 -1.48
C THR A 87 8.19 4.46 -2.17
N SER A 88 8.59 4.18 -3.39
CA SER A 88 9.73 4.78 -4.09
C SER A 88 9.79 6.32 -4.00
N ALA A 89 8.72 7.06 -4.27
CA ALA A 89 8.78 8.52 -4.22
C ALA A 89 9.16 9.06 -2.84
N MET A 90 8.58 8.52 -1.76
CA MET A 90 8.89 8.99 -0.41
C MET A 90 10.24 8.46 0.09
N ARG A 91 10.65 7.28 -0.36
CA ARG A 91 11.96 6.68 -0.08
C ARG A 91 13.09 7.50 -0.69
N ASP A 92 12.93 7.93 -1.94
CA ASP A 92 13.97 8.60 -2.72
C ASP A 92 14.01 10.13 -2.51
N ALA A 93 12.93 10.71 -1.98
CA ALA A 93 12.86 12.14 -1.67
C ALA A 93 13.81 12.51 -0.52
N ARG A 94 14.71 13.49 -0.75
CA ARG A 94 15.59 14.05 0.31
C ARG A 94 14.82 14.53 1.54
N ASN A 95 13.65 15.10 1.35
CA ASN A 95 12.78 15.61 2.42
C ASN A 95 11.67 14.63 2.84
N GLY A 96 11.62 13.43 2.28
CA GLY A 96 10.53 12.47 2.46
C GLY A 96 10.28 12.11 3.93
N ARG A 97 11.33 11.73 4.68
CA ARG A 97 11.23 11.41 6.11
C ARG A 97 10.74 12.59 6.96
N THR A 98 11.16 13.81 6.62
CA THR A 98 10.74 15.03 7.33
C THR A 98 9.26 15.31 7.10
N ILE A 99 8.78 15.14 5.87
CA ILE A 99 7.37 15.31 5.51
C ILE A 99 6.51 14.27 6.22
N ILE A 100 6.92 12.99 6.23
CA ILE A 100 6.19 11.92 6.95
C ILE A 100 6.06 12.26 8.43
N LYS A 101 7.13 12.64 9.12
CA LYS A 101 7.08 13.04 10.54
C LYS A 101 6.09 14.19 10.79
N LYS A 102 6.05 15.19 9.90
CA LYS A 102 5.08 16.29 10.01
C LYS A 102 3.63 15.79 9.83
N ILE A 103 3.41 14.90 8.85
CA ILE A 103 2.09 14.31 8.61
C ILE A 103 1.64 13.48 9.81
N GLU A 104 2.51 12.64 10.36
CA GLU A 104 2.22 11.82 11.54
C GLU A 104 1.83 12.70 12.74
N LYS A 105 2.59 13.78 12.99
CA LYS A 105 2.28 14.74 14.06
C LYS A 105 0.91 15.39 13.87
N ASP A 106 0.57 15.77 12.64
CA ASP A 106 -0.67 16.50 12.32
C ASP A 106 -1.91 15.60 12.26
N THR A 107 -1.75 14.33 11.94
CA THR A 107 -2.87 13.42 11.62
C THR A 107 -2.98 12.23 12.55
N GLY A 108 -1.91 11.88 13.26
CA GLY A 108 -1.79 10.66 14.06
C GLY A 108 -1.69 9.38 13.20
N ILE A 109 -1.55 9.49 11.88
CA ILE A 109 -1.33 8.33 10.99
C ILE A 109 0.16 8.02 10.96
N ARG A 110 0.54 6.84 11.45
CA ARG A 110 1.91 6.32 11.32
C ARG A 110 2.12 5.82 9.90
N ILE A 111 3.21 6.25 9.27
CA ILE A 111 3.56 5.90 7.88
C ILE A 111 4.94 5.27 7.86
N GLU A 112 5.01 4.05 7.34
CA GLU A 112 6.25 3.30 7.16
C GLU A 112 6.79 3.55 5.75
N ILE A 113 8.07 3.91 5.64
CA ILE A 113 8.76 3.86 4.33
C ILE A 113 9.28 2.44 4.18
N ILE A 114 8.73 1.71 3.23
CA ILE A 114 9.15 0.35 2.91
C ILE A 114 10.19 0.33 1.79
N ASP A 115 11.09 -0.64 1.82
CA ASP A 115 12.04 -0.86 0.73
C ASP A 115 11.41 -1.64 -0.43
N GLY A 116 12.12 -1.72 -1.56
CA GLY A 116 11.62 -2.41 -2.75
C GLY A 116 11.45 -3.92 -2.55
N GLN A 117 12.22 -4.54 -1.66
CA GLN A 117 12.10 -5.97 -1.38
C GLN A 117 10.82 -6.27 -0.58
N GLU A 118 10.52 -5.44 0.42
CA GLU A 118 9.28 -5.57 1.19
C GLU A 118 8.06 -5.28 0.31
N GLU A 119 8.13 -4.23 -0.53
CA GLU A 119 7.08 -3.90 -1.51
C GLU A 119 6.80 -5.09 -2.43
N ALA A 120 7.84 -5.66 -3.05
CA ALA A 120 7.73 -6.84 -3.91
C ALA A 120 7.17 -8.07 -3.17
N ARG A 121 7.58 -8.28 -1.89
CA ARG A 121 7.06 -9.38 -1.08
C ARG A 121 5.57 -9.22 -0.76
N MET A 122 5.11 -8.01 -0.49
CA MET A 122 3.69 -7.74 -0.22
C MET A 122 2.83 -8.01 -1.46
N ILE A 123 3.30 -7.59 -2.63
CA ILE A 123 2.61 -7.85 -3.91
C ILE A 123 2.56 -9.35 -4.20
N TYR A 124 3.68 -10.04 -4.04
CA TYR A 124 3.79 -11.47 -4.23
C TYR A 124 2.81 -12.27 -3.34
N ASN A 125 2.77 -11.96 -2.04
CA ASN A 125 1.87 -12.66 -1.12
C ASN A 125 0.39 -12.47 -1.49
N ASN A 126 0.00 -11.30 -2.00
CA ASN A 126 -1.34 -11.08 -2.49
C ASN A 126 -1.66 -11.89 -3.76
N HIS A 127 -0.68 -12.10 -4.64
CA HIS A 127 -0.88 -12.87 -5.88
C HIS A 127 -1.00 -14.37 -5.61
N ILE A 128 -0.20 -14.93 -4.69
CA ILE A 128 -0.28 -16.35 -4.33
C ILE A 128 -1.67 -16.72 -3.81
N GLU A 129 -2.30 -15.83 -3.03
CA GLU A 129 -3.66 -16.07 -2.52
C GLU A 129 -4.73 -16.12 -3.63
N CYS A 130 -4.45 -15.51 -4.79
CA CYS A 130 -5.37 -15.44 -5.93
C CYS A 130 -5.08 -16.48 -7.02
N MET A 131 -4.02 -17.28 -6.91
CA MET A 131 -3.67 -18.29 -7.92
C MET A 131 -4.49 -19.55 -7.78
N GLU A 132 -5.16 -19.93 -8.86
CA GLU A 132 -5.89 -21.20 -8.97
C GLU A 132 -4.95 -22.39 -9.23
N ASP A 133 -3.81 -22.17 -9.89
CA ASP A 133 -2.79 -23.18 -10.18
C ASP A 133 -1.44 -22.81 -9.58
N ARG A 134 -0.88 -23.70 -8.76
CA ARG A 134 0.42 -23.52 -8.06
C ARG A 134 1.56 -24.34 -8.69
N LEU A 135 1.32 -25.01 -9.81
CA LEU A 135 2.24 -25.99 -10.42
C LEU A 135 2.97 -25.42 -11.65
N GLY A 136 3.26 -24.15 -11.73
CA GLY A 136 3.94 -23.55 -12.88
C GLY A 136 5.12 -22.67 -12.49
N ASN A 137 5.98 -22.37 -13.48
CA ASN A 137 7.00 -21.34 -13.35
C ASN A 137 6.34 -19.98 -13.61
N TYR A 138 6.47 -19.07 -12.67
CA TYR A 138 5.84 -17.75 -12.74
C TYR A 138 6.87 -16.64 -12.70
N MET A 139 6.64 -15.63 -13.52
CA MET A 139 7.38 -14.37 -13.46
C MET A 139 6.42 -13.23 -13.11
N TYR A 140 6.72 -12.52 -12.03
CA TYR A 140 5.98 -11.35 -11.61
C TYR A 140 6.73 -10.11 -12.04
N VAL A 141 6.04 -9.21 -12.72
CA VAL A 141 6.57 -7.92 -13.11
C VAL A 141 5.63 -6.85 -12.57
N ASP A 142 6.10 -6.08 -11.60
CA ASP A 142 5.40 -4.90 -11.12
C ASP A 142 6.05 -3.65 -11.68
N VAL A 143 5.28 -2.86 -12.42
CA VAL A 143 5.73 -1.61 -13.02
C VAL A 143 5.06 -0.45 -12.30
N GLY A 144 5.80 0.15 -11.38
CA GLY A 144 5.37 1.34 -10.65
C GLY A 144 5.67 2.63 -11.41
N GLY A 145 5.32 3.77 -10.79
CA GLY A 145 5.61 5.10 -11.33
C GLY A 145 7.07 5.54 -11.18
N GLY A 146 7.92 4.77 -10.52
CA GLY A 146 9.31 5.08 -10.26
C GLY A 146 10.21 3.86 -10.04
N SER A 147 9.64 2.66 -10.05
CA SER A 147 10.36 1.40 -9.91
C SER A 147 9.74 0.31 -10.76
N THR A 148 10.53 -0.69 -11.08
CA THR A 148 10.07 -1.93 -11.71
C THR A 148 10.70 -3.08 -10.96
N GLU A 149 9.86 -3.92 -10.34
CA GLU A 149 10.27 -5.11 -9.62
C GLU A 149 9.96 -6.35 -10.46
N ILE A 150 10.97 -7.23 -10.59
CA ILE A 150 10.83 -8.50 -11.32
C ILE A 150 11.16 -9.64 -10.34
N ARG A 151 10.28 -10.62 -10.26
CA ARG A 151 10.48 -11.85 -9.50
C ARG A 151 10.16 -13.05 -10.35
N SER A 152 11.02 -14.06 -10.32
CA SER A 152 10.76 -15.38 -10.89
C SER A 152 10.72 -16.43 -9.80
N GLU A 153 9.82 -17.38 -9.89
CA GLU A 153 9.79 -18.58 -9.05
C GLU A 153 9.65 -19.83 -9.91
N GLU A 154 10.54 -20.76 -9.66
CA GLU A 154 10.48 -22.12 -10.20
C GLU A 154 9.97 -23.04 -9.09
N HIS A 155 8.77 -23.57 -9.24
CA HIS A 155 8.31 -24.68 -8.41
C HIS A 155 8.90 -25.99 -8.95
N THR A 156 10.07 -26.36 -8.47
CA THR A 156 10.56 -27.74 -8.64
C THR A 156 9.70 -28.66 -7.78
N SER A 157 8.88 -29.48 -8.42
CA SER A 157 8.30 -30.65 -7.76
C SER A 157 9.44 -31.59 -7.39
N GLU A 158 9.89 -31.57 -6.13
CA GLU A 158 10.67 -32.68 -5.60
C GLU A 158 9.77 -33.92 -5.62
N LEU A 159 9.97 -34.76 -6.62
CA LEU A 159 9.53 -36.14 -6.61
C LEU A 159 10.30 -36.81 -5.48
N GLN A 160 9.66 -36.93 -4.32
CA GLN A 160 10.12 -37.88 -3.30
C GLN A 160 9.88 -39.29 -3.84
N SER A 161 10.97 -39.93 -4.25
CA SER A 161 11.05 -41.38 -4.49
C SER A 161 11.04 -42.16 -3.18
#